data_c101c7b57ee17a5a52364dbc01498d00
#
_entry.id   c101c7b57ee17a5a52364dbc01498d00
#
_cell.length_a   1.000
_cell.length_b   1.000
_cell.length_c   1.000
_cell.angle_alpha   90.00
_cell.angle_beta   90.00
_cell.angle_gamma   90.00
#
_symmetry.space_group_name_H-M   'P 1'
#
loop_
_entity.id
_entity.type
_entity.pdbx_description
1 polymer ?
#
loop_
_entity_poly.entity_id
_entity_poly.type
_entity_poly.pdbx_seq_one_letter_code
_entity_poly.pdbx_strand_id
1 'polypeptide(L)'
;MSKLVITKALTKDDYAAKQAHVELAQRMKKRDAGSAPALGDRVAYVMVKGAAGSKNFERSEDPIYVLEHNVPIDTKYYLDNQLAKPLGRIFEPILGETKAKSLLTGAHTRAISVAAPTVGGLMKFAKKTQTCMGCKKPLTGKEEAQGAVCADDAPRIGELYKKTLDRVSDLEVRFGRLWTQCQRCQGSMHCEVICSSKDCPIFYMRMKAKKDLEDGNKELMRFDFDQAAIW
;
A
#
# COMPACT_ATOMS: atom_id res chain seq x y z
N MET A 1 -4.70 5.78 0.48
CA MET A 1 -3.53 6.22 -0.31
C MET A 1 -3.67 7.67 -0.77
N SER A 2 -4.69 8.08 -1.52
CA SER A 2 -4.82 9.42 -2.10
C SER A 2 -4.58 10.60 -1.13
N LYS A 3 -5.07 10.51 0.11
CA LYS A 3 -4.87 11.55 1.15
C LYS A 3 -3.46 11.58 1.75
N LEU A 4 -2.61 10.59 1.45
CA LEU A 4 -1.24 10.49 1.94
C LEU A 4 -0.22 10.92 0.89
N VAL A 5 -0.65 11.11 -0.36
CA VAL A 5 0.22 11.52 -1.46
C VAL A 5 0.59 12.99 -1.30
N ILE A 6 1.90 13.24 -1.30
CA ILE A 6 2.48 14.57 -1.28
C ILE A 6 2.98 14.87 -2.70
N THR A 7 2.69 16.04 -3.24
CA THR A 7 3.15 16.45 -4.57
C THR A 7 4.04 17.67 -4.48
N LYS A 8 5.17 17.64 -5.18
CA LYS A 8 6.06 18.80 -5.34
C LYS A 8 6.52 18.96 -6.78
N ALA A 9 6.61 20.18 -7.28
CA ALA A 9 7.13 20.45 -8.60
C ALA A 9 8.65 20.22 -8.65
N LEU A 10 9.11 19.56 -9.71
CA LEU A 10 10.52 19.33 -9.99
C LEU A 10 11.06 20.52 -10.78
N THR A 11 11.45 21.59 -10.08
CA THR A 11 11.90 22.83 -10.73
C THR A 11 13.38 22.83 -11.08
N LYS A 12 14.18 21.97 -10.44
CA LYS A 12 15.61 21.82 -10.66
C LYS A 12 16.02 20.35 -10.50
N ASP A 13 17.03 19.90 -11.21
CA ASP A 13 17.58 18.55 -11.09
C ASP A 13 18.55 18.40 -9.90
N ASP A 14 19.11 19.50 -9.44
CA ASP A 14 20.03 19.52 -8.32
C ASP A 14 19.71 20.68 -7.36
N TYR A 15 19.85 20.38 -6.08
CA TYR A 15 19.66 21.30 -4.96
C TYR A 15 20.83 21.15 -4.00
N ALA A 16 21.22 22.25 -3.36
CA ALA A 16 22.26 22.26 -2.33
C ALA A 16 22.00 21.25 -1.20
N ALA A 17 20.72 21.01 -0.88
CA ALA A 17 20.28 19.99 0.06
C ALA A 17 19.40 18.94 -0.65
N LYS A 18 19.65 17.67 -0.38
CA LYS A 18 18.84 16.57 -0.93
C LYS A 18 17.37 16.69 -0.60
N GLN A 19 16.54 16.71 -1.63
CA GLN A 19 15.08 16.84 -1.52
C GLN A 19 14.40 15.52 -1.87
N ALA A 20 13.34 15.16 -1.12
CA ALA A 20 12.63 13.90 -1.29
C ALA A 20 12.11 13.66 -2.71
N HIS A 21 11.53 14.68 -3.35
CA HIS A 21 10.98 14.58 -4.70
C HIS A 21 12.05 14.48 -5.79
N VAL A 22 13.21 15.11 -5.61
CA VAL A 22 14.33 15.07 -6.56
C VAL A 22 15.02 13.71 -6.52
N GLU A 23 15.37 13.24 -5.32
CA GLU A 23 15.98 11.93 -5.12
C GLU A 23 15.06 10.80 -5.61
N LEU A 24 13.74 10.95 -5.42
CA LEU A 24 12.77 10.01 -5.96
C LEU A 24 12.75 10.05 -7.48
N ALA A 25 12.69 11.22 -8.12
CA ALA A 25 12.72 11.34 -9.57
C ALA A 25 13.96 10.67 -10.17
N GLN A 26 15.11 10.85 -9.55
CA GLN A 26 16.34 10.17 -9.96
C GLN A 26 16.27 8.64 -9.79
N ARG A 27 15.66 8.14 -8.69
CA ARG A 27 15.44 6.70 -8.51
C ARG A 27 14.46 6.13 -9.54
N MET A 28 13.39 6.85 -9.85
CA MET A 28 12.43 6.46 -10.90
C MET A 28 13.11 6.39 -12.26
N LYS A 29 13.93 7.40 -12.61
CA LYS A 29 14.71 7.42 -13.86
C LYS A 29 15.67 6.23 -14.00
N LYS A 30 16.25 5.76 -12.89
CA LYS A 30 17.11 4.56 -12.88
C LYS A 30 16.33 3.26 -13.04
N ARG A 31 15.04 3.22 -12.61
CA ARG A 31 14.18 2.04 -12.77
C ARG A 31 13.58 1.97 -14.16
N ASP A 32 13.01 3.06 -14.59
CA ASP A 32 12.40 3.22 -15.91
C ASP A 32 12.45 4.69 -16.33
N ALA A 33 13.27 4.99 -17.32
CA ALA A 33 13.45 6.36 -17.81
C ALA A 33 12.17 6.92 -18.47
N GLY A 34 11.33 6.03 -19.02
CA GLY A 34 10.09 6.44 -19.71
C GLY A 34 8.97 6.89 -18.79
N SER A 35 8.94 6.38 -17.56
CA SER A 35 7.92 6.73 -16.55
C SER A 35 8.38 7.80 -15.56
N ALA A 36 9.65 8.22 -15.62
CA ALA A 36 10.21 9.19 -14.69
C ALA A 36 9.68 10.60 -14.98
N PRO A 37 9.38 11.39 -13.93
CA PRO A 37 8.97 12.78 -14.11
C PRO A 37 10.09 13.64 -14.69
N ALA A 38 9.75 14.51 -15.63
CA ALA A 38 10.65 15.48 -16.23
C ALA A 38 10.69 16.80 -15.42
N LEU A 39 11.66 17.66 -15.76
CA LEU A 39 11.69 19.03 -15.21
C LEU A 39 10.39 19.77 -15.55
N GLY A 40 9.82 20.43 -14.56
CA GLY A 40 8.51 21.10 -14.63
C GLY A 40 7.35 20.23 -14.15
N ASP A 41 7.49 18.91 -14.12
CA ASP A 41 6.44 18.01 -13.66
C ASP A 41 6.27 18.04 -12.14
N ARG A 42 5.09 17.64 -11.68
CA ARG A 42 4.83 17.41 -10.27
C ARG A 42 5.15 15.96 -9.91
N VAL A 43 6.10 15.78 -9.00
CA VAL A 43 6.47 14.48 -8.45
C VAL A 43 5.54 14.15 -7.29
N ALA A 44 4.75 13.10 -7.45
CA ALA A 44 3.93 12.54 -6.40
C ALA A 44 4.73 11.51 -5.59
N TYR A 45 4.70 11.60 -4.26
CA TYR A 45 5.38 10.64 -3.40
C TYR A 45 4.64 10.39 -2.09
N VAL A 46 4.94 9.25 -1.49
CA VAL A 46 4.51 8.88 -0.13
C VAL A 46 5.73 8.53 0.70
N MET A 47 5.60 8.70 2.02
CA MET A 47 6.66 8.33 2.96
C MET A 47 6.47 6.89 3.39
N VAL A 48 7.50 6.07 3.18
CA VAL A 48 7.53 4.65 3.52
C VAL A 48 8.41 4.39 4.73
N LYS A 49 8.18 3.27 5.41
CA LYS A 49 9.05 2.82 6.50
C LYS A 49 10.44 2.52 5.93
N GLY A 50 11.45 3.11 6.51
CA GLY A 50 12.86 2.88 6.19
C GLY A 50 13.61 2.23 7.34
N ALA A 51 14.90 1.95 7.13
CA ALA A 51 15.80 1.51 8.18
C ALA A 51 15.95 2.59 9.28
N ALA A 52 16.32 2.17 10.48
CA ALA A 52 16.62 3.11 11.57
C ALA A 52 17.69 4.12 11.12
N GLY A 53 17.45 5.42 11.35
CA GLY A 53 18.37 6.48 10.97
C GLY A 53 18.28 6.95 9.51
N SER A 54 17.44 6.33 8.65
CA SER A 54 17.25 6.78 7.26
C SER A 54 16.62 8.18 7.20
N LYS A 55 17.14 9.01 6.28
CA LYS A 55 16.68 10.38 6.07
C LYS A 55 15.37 10.41 5.28
N ASN A 56 14.61 11.51 5.40
CA ASN A 56 13.30 11.65 4.74
C ASN A 56 13.36 11.49 3.21
N PHE A 57 14.44 11.97 2.57
CA PHE A 57 14.58 11.84 1.12
C PHE A 57 14.84 10.38 0.67
N GLU A 58 15.35 9.53 1.55
CA GLU A 58 15.55 8.10 1.29
C GLU A 58 14.24 7.29 1.41
N ARG A 59 13.32 7.79 2.24
CA ARG A 59 12.04 7.15 2.55
C ARG A 59 10.87 7.61 1.68
N SER A 60 11.12 8.50 0.72
CA SER A 60 10.12 8.88 -0.28
C SER A 60 10.00 7.82 -1.36
N GLU A 61 8.79 7.42 -1.75
CA GLU A 61 8.59 6.43 -2.80
C GLU A 61 7.36 6.77 -3.67
N ASP A 62 7.36 6.29 -4.92
CA ASP A 62 6.23 6.47 -5.83
C ASP A 62 4.99 5.76 -5.30
N PRO A 63 3.82 6.45 -5.24
CA PRO A 63 2.60 5.86 -4.71
C PRO A 63 2.14 4.59 -5.45
N ILE A 64 2.38 4.52 -6.76
CA ILE A 64 2.00 3.34 -7.56
C ILE A 64 2.92 2.18 -7.20
N TYR A 65 4.22 2.41 -7.17
CA TYR A 65 5.20 1.41 -6.74
C TYR A 65 4.88 0.85 -5.35
N VAL A 66 4.51 1.73 -4.41
CA VAL A 66 4.13 1.34 -3.04
C VAL A 66 2.89 0.43 -3.04
N LEU A 67 1.90 0.70 -3.91
CA LEU A 67 0.70 -0.13 -4.03
C LEU A 67 1.00 -1.50 -4.66
N GLU A 68 1.80 -1.53 -5.71
CA GLU A 68 2.12 -2.75 -6.46
C GLU A 68 2.98 -3.71 -5.63
N HIS A 69 3.90 -3.16 -4.84
CA HIS A 69 4.84 -3.95 -4.04
C HIS A 69 4.45 -4.09 -2.57
N ASN A 70 3.27 -3.59 -2.17
CA ASN A 70 2.80 -3.60 -0.77
C ASN A 70 3.84 -3.02 0.21
N VAL A 71 4.53 -1.93 -0.19
CA VAL A 71 5.54 -1.29 0.66
C VAL A 71 4.86 -0.63 1.87
N PRO A 72 5.32 -0.88 3.10
CA PRO A 72 4.70 -0.32 4.30
C PRO A 72 4.89 1.19 4.40
N ILE A 73 3.78 1.92 4.57
CA ILE A 73 3.78 3.38 4.74
C ILE A 73 4.22 3.74 6.16
N ASP A 74 4.96 4.83 6.30
CA ASP A 74 5.35 5.39 7.58
C ASP A 74 4.20 6.22 8.19
N THR A 75 3.28 5.55 8.85
CA THR A 75 2.13 6.18 9.50
C THR A 75 2.55 7.18 10.58
N LYS A 76 3.67 6.93 11.27
CA LYS A 76 4.19 7.83 12.29
C LYS A 76 4.61 9.18 11.68
N TYR A 77 5.29 9.16 10.54
CA TYR A 77 5.65 10.38 9.84
C TYR A 77 4.43 11.26 9.54
N TYR A 78 3.34 10.66 9.03
CA TYR A 78 2.11 11.40 8.73
C TYR A 78 1.44 11.93 9.99
N LEU A 79 1.39 11.13 11.04
CA LEU A 79 0.83 11.55 12.32
C LEU A 79 1.58 12.76 12.87
N ASP A 80 2.90 12.67 12.97
CA ASP A 80 3.74 13.69 13.61
C ASP A 80 3.88 14.96 12.78
N ASN A 81 3.96 14.84 11.45
CA ASN A 81 4.26 15.98 10.58
C ASN A 81 3.05 16.56 9.86
N GLN A 82 2.09 15.73 9.46
CA GLN A 82 0.94 16.18 8.67
C GLN A 82 -0.30 16.43 9.53
N LEU A 83 -0.44 15.76 10.66
CA LEU A 83 -1.59 15.90 11.55
C LEU A 83 -1.25 16.64 12.85
N ALA A 84 -0.25 16.20 13.57
CA ALA A 84 0.05 16.75 14.90
C ALA A 84 0.40 18.24 14.86
N LYS A 85 1.21 18.67 13.90
CA LYS A 85 1.61 20.08 13.80
C LYS A 85 0.45 21.04 13.47
N PRO A 86 -0.39 20.77 12.44
CA PRO A 86 -1.55 21.64 12.18
C PRO A 86 -2.58 21.62 13.31
N LEU A 87 -2.89 20.43 13.84
CA LEU A 87 -3.86 20.30 14.93
C LEU A 87 -3.35 20.94 16.22
N GLY A 88 -2.07 20.79 16.52
CA GLY A 88 -1.44 21.47 17.66
C GLY A 88 -1.67 22.97 17.61
N ARG A 89 -1.43 23.61 16.46
CA ARG A 89 -1.67 25.05 16.28
C ARG A 89 -3.12 25.49 16.52
N ILE A 90 -4.08 24.60 16.25
CA ILE A 90 -5.52 24.89 16.43
C ILE A 90 -5.91 24.69 17.90
N PHE A 91 -5.44 23.62 18.53
CA PHE A 91 -5.88 23.23 19.88
C PHE A 91 -5.06 23.88 21.01
N GLU A 92 -3.82 24.24 20.74
CA GLU A 92 -2.94 24.85 21.75
C GLU A 92 -3.51 26.13 22.39
N PRO A 93 -4.10 27.10 21.61
CA PRO A 93 -4.73 28.26 22.20
C PRO A 93 -5.97 27.96 23.05
N ILE A 94 -6.64 26.82 22.81
CA ILE A 94 -7.89 26.44 23.48
C ILE A 94 -7.62 25.59 24.74
N LEU A 95 -6.73 24.61 24.62
CA LEU A 95 -6.51 23.58 25.64
C LEU A 95 -5.20 23.76 26.44
N GLY A 96 -4.34 24.67 25.99
CA GLY A 96 -2.97 24.78 26.46
C GLY A 96 -2.05 23.70 25.86
N GLU A 97 -0.75 24.00 25.84
CA GLU A 97 0.29 23.20 25.14
C GLU A 97 0.32 21.74 25.60
N THR A 98 0.26 21.48 26.88
CA THR A 98 0.35 20.14 27.47
C THR A 98 -0.82 19.24 27.07
N LYS A 99 -2.06 19.77 27.15
CA LYS A 99 -3.27 19.03 26.78
C LYS A 99 -3.37 18.85 25.26
N ALA A 100 -3.01 19.85 24.46
CA ALA A 100 -2.99 19.74 23.00
C ALA A 100 -1.99 18.67 22.53
N LYS A 101 -0.82 18.59 23.15
CA LYS A 101 0.15 17.51 22.87
C LYS A 101 -0.37 16.14 23.29
N SER A 102 -1.04 16.02 24.44
CA SER A 102 -1.54 14.74 24.94
C SER A 102 -2.65 14.13 24.06
N LEU A 103 -3.44 14.95 23.35
CA LEU A 103 -4.45 14.46 22.41
C LEU A 103 -3.88 13.64 21.26
N LEU A 104 -2.63 13.94 20.88
CA LEU A 104 -1.96 13.35 19.73
C LEU A 104 -0.86 12.36 20.10
N THR A 105 -0.50 12.30 21.41
CA THR A 105 0.43 11.32 21.96
C THR A 105 -0.35 10.17 22.58
N GLY A 106 -0.33 9.00 21.96
CA GLY A 106 -0.98 7.80 22.47
C GLY A 106 -0.93 6.67 21.45
N ALA A 107 -1.35 5.49 21.85
CA ALA A 107 -1.43 4.32 20.97
C ALA A 107 -2.70 4.41 20.07
N HIS A 108 -2.81 5.47 19.30
CA HIS A 108 -3.95 5.68 18.38
C HIS A 108 -3.88 4.80 17.13
N THR A 109 -2.73 4.17 16.88
CA THR A 109 -2.55 3.26 15.76
C THR A 109 -2.23 1.87 16.27
N ARG A 110 -3.03 0.88 15.85
CA ARG A 110 -2.65 -0.52 15.98
C ARG A 110 -1.34 -0.69 15.21
N ALA A 111 -0.25 -0.91 15.92
CA ALA A 111 1.04 -1.18 15.30
C ALA A 111 0.94 -2.55 14.59
N ILE A 112 0.54 -2.56 13.33
CA ILE A 112 0.75 -3.71 12.47
C ILE A 112 2.25 -3.72 12.21
N SER A 113 2.97 -4.62 12.86
CA SER A 113 4.38 -4.85 12.56
C SER A 113 4.46 -5.52 11.19
N VAL A 114 4.49 -4.71 10.16
CA VAL A 114 4.86 -5.19 8.83
C VAL A 114 6.39 -5.15 8.82
N ALA A 115 7.03 -6.31 8.66
CA ALA A 115 8.46 -6.37 8.44
C ALA A 115 8.77 -5.48 7.23
N ALA A 116 9.50 -4.38 7.45
CA ALA A 116 9.97 -3.57 6.35
C ALA A 116 10.84 -4.46 5.45
N PRO A 117 10.65 -4.44 4.13
CA PRO A 117 11.59 -5.13 3.26
C PRO A 117 12.95 -4.47 3.46
N THR A 118 13.84 -5.16 4.16
CA THR A 118 15.22 -4.75 4.29
C THR A 118 15.85 -4.85 2.91
N VAL A 119 15.95 -3.71 2.24
CA VAL A 119 16.64 -3.59 0.97
C VAL A 119 18.14 -3.62 1.31
N GLY A 120 18.72 -4.81 1.32
CA GLY A 120 20.14 -5.02 1.54
C GLY A 120 20.46 -6.30 2.33
N GLY A 121 21.46 -7.04 1.92
CA GLY A 121 21.99 -8.19 2.62
C GLY A 121 21.29 -9.52 2.35
N LEU A 122 21.50 -10.49 3.23
CA LEU A 122 21.01 -11.88 3.15
C LEU A 122 19.49 -12.04 2.98
N MET A 123 18.69 -11.05 3.36
CA MET A 123 17.22 -11.08 3.21
C MET A 123 16.73 -11.07 1.76
N LYS A 124 17.57 -10.72 0.78
CA LYS A 124 17.26 -10.89 -0.66
C LYS A 124 17.09 -12.37 -1.05
N PHE A 125 17.69 -13.27 -0.31
CA PHE A 125 17.66 -14.70 -0.57
C PHE A 125 16.62 -15.45 0.30
N ALA A 126 15.93 -14.76 1.21
CA ALA A 126 14.88 -15.35 2.01
C ALA A 126 13.69 -15.71 1.12
N LYS A 127 13.43 -16.99 0.95
CA LYS A 127 12.17 -17.46 0.33
C LYS A 127 11.03 -17.10 1.25
N LYS A 128 10.00 -16.42 0.71
CA LYS A 128 8.75 -16.21 1.44
C LYS A 128 8.10 -17.56 1.68
N THR A 129 8.13 -18.05 2.92
CA THR A 129 7.34 -19.20 3.32
C THR A 129 5.86 -18.82 3.33
N GLN A 130 5.04 -19.69 2.78
CA GLN A 130 3.60 -19.54 2.86
C GLN A 130 3.13 -19.77 4.30
N THR A 131 2.09 -19.06 4.70
CA THR A 131 1.49 -19.20 6.04
C THR A 131 0.10 -19.77 5.92
N CYS A 132 -0.32 -20.53 6.92
CA CYS A 132 -1.67 -21.05 7.04
C CYS A 132 -2.70 -19.90 7.02
N MET A 133 -3.77 -20.06 6.26
CA MET A 133 -4.83 -19.04 6.16
C MET A 133 -5.62 -18.89 7.47
N GLY A 134 -5.70 -19.93 8.29
CA GLY A 134 -6.33 -19.92 9.60
C GLY A 134 -5.42 -19.32 10.68
N CYS A 135 -4.48 -20.11 11.18
CA CYS A 135 -3.65 -19.77 12.35
C CYS A 135 -2.42 -18.90 12.03
N LYS A 136 -2.12 -18.65 10.76
CA LYS A 136 -0.95 -17.86 10.29
C LYS A 136 0.42 -18.48 10.61
N LYS A 137 0.48 -19.72 11.08
CA LYS A 137 1.75 -20.47 11.25
C LYS A 137 2.42 -20.68 9.88
N PRO A 138 3.76 -20.67 9.78
CA PRO A 138 4.45 -21.00 8.53
C PRO A 138 4.19 -22.43 8.13
N LEU A 139 3.91 -22.67 6.85
CA LEU A 139 3.73 -24.00 6.27
C LEU A 139 5.10 -24.55 5.87
N THR A 140 5.59 -25.57 6.57
CA THR A 140 6.96 -26.10 6.43
C THR A 140 7.03 -27.45 5.72
N GLY A 141 5.92 -28.21 5.66
CA GLY A 141 5.82 -29.46 4.93
C GLY A 141 5.76 -29.28 3.42
N LYS A 142 6.24 -30.23 2.62
CA LYS A 142 6.15 -30.14 1.15
C LYS A 142 4.71 -30.08 0.64
N GLU A 143 3.81 -30.85 1.25
CA GLU A 143 2.39 -30.85 0.93
C GLU A 143 1.68 -29.62 1.50
N GLU A 144 2.03 -29.19 2.71
CA GLU A 144 1.51 -27.99 3.33
C GLU A 144 1.97 -26.71 2.63
N ALA A 145 3.18 -26.69 2.08
CA ALA A 145 3.72 -25.51 1.37
C ALA A 145 2.94 -25.16 0.09
N GLN A 146 2.19 -26.11 -0.46
CA GLN A 146 1.31 -25.89 -1.63
C GLN A 146 -0.14 -25.64 -1.23
N GLY A 147 -0.54 -25.94 0.01
CA GLY A 147 -1.90 -25.82 0.50
C GLY A 147 -2.23 -24.44 1.09
N ALA A 148 -3.51 -24.26 1.40
CA ALA A 148 -4.02 -23.04 2.06
C ALA A 148 -3.89 -23.11 3.59
N VAL A 149 -3.96 -24.29 4.19
CA VAL A 149 -4.07 -24.50 5.63
C VAL A 149 -3.12 -25.59 6.13
N CYS A 150 -2.76 -25.53 7.43
CA CYS A 150 -2.02 -26.61 8.11
C CYS A 150 -2.97 -27.75 8.51
N ALA A 151 -2.41 -28.86 8.96
CA ALA A 151 -3.17 -30.04 9.41
C ALA A 151 -4.17 -29.71 10.54
N ASP A 152 -3.80 -28.80 11.46
CA ASP A 152 -4.67 -28.38 12.57
C ASP A 152 -5.94 -27.65 12.09
N ASP A 153 -5.82 -26.87 10.99
CA ASP A 153 -6.93 -26.09 10.43
C ASP A 153 -7.65 -26.81 9.27
N ALA A 154 -7.19 -28.02 8.88
CA ALA A 154 -7.81 -28.81 7.81
C ALA A 154 -9.32 -29.05 8.02
N PRO A 155 -9.84 -29.34 9.22
CA PRO A 155 -11.28 -29.51 9.44
C PRO A 155 -12.10 -28.25 9.17
N ARG A 156 -11.47 -27.07 9.21
CA ARG A 156 -12.12 -25.76 9.01
C ARG A 156 -11.88 -25.18 7.62
N ILE A 157 -11.32 -25.95 6.70
CA ILE A 157 -10.94 -25.45 5.37
C ILE A 157 -12.13 -24.84 4.62
N GLY A 158 -13.32 -25.46 4.71
CA GLY A 158 -14.53 -24.94 4.05
C GLY A 158 -15.01 -23.59 4.62
N GLU A 159 -14.90 -23.39 5.94
CA GLU A 159 -15.21 -22.11 6.59
C GLU A 159 -14.23 -21.02 6.14
N LEU A 160 -12.94 -21.34 6.10
CA LEU A 160 -11.88 -20.42 5.69
C LEU A 160 -11.99 -20.06 4.21
N TYR A 161 -12.32 -21.04 3.36
CA TYR A 161 -12.60 -20.83 1.94
C TYR A 161 -13.76 -19.86 1.75
N LYS A 162 -14.92 -20.14 2.39
CA LYS A 162 -16.09 -19.29 2.31
C LYS A 162 -15.77 -17.85 2.74
N LYS A 163 -15.09 -17.68 3.87
CA LYS A 163 -14.68 -16.36 4.36
C LYS A 163 -13.77 -15.62 3.37
N THR A 164 -12.89 -16.34 2.70
CA THR A 164 -12.00 -15.76 1.68
C THR A 164 -12.79 -15.39 0.44
N LEU A 165 -13.72 -16.25 0.02
CA LEU A 165 -14.61 -16.00 -1.11
C LEU A 165 -15.49 -14.77 -0.88
N ASP A 166 -16.13 -14.65 0.29
CA ASP A 166 -16.94 -13.49 0.67
C ASP A 166 -16.11 -12.20 0.58
N ARG A 167 -14.87 -12.24 1.08
CA ARG A 167 -13.96 -11.10 0.99
C ARG A 167 -13.59 -10.74 -0.45
N VAL A 168 -13.34 -11.73 -1.31
CA VAL A 168 -13.02 -11.49 -2.73
C VAL A 168 -14.23 -10.90 -3.44
N SER A 169 -15.42 -11.41 -3.20
CA SER A 169 -16.66 -10.87 -3.76
C SER A 169 -16.90 -9.41 -3.37
N ASP A 170 -16.66 -9.05 -2.11
CA ASP A 170 -16.71 -7.64 -1.66
C ASP A 170 -15.69 -6.75 -2.41
N LEU A 171 -14.49 -7.27 -2.65
CA LEU A 171 -13.45 -6.56 -3.41
C LEU A 171 -13.84 -6.38 -4.89
N GLU A 172 -14.47 -7.38 -5.50
CA GLU A 172 -15.01 -7.30 -6.86
C GLU A 172 -16.07 -6.21 -7.00
N VAL A 173 -17.04 -6.21 -6.10
CA VAL A 173 -18.09 -5.18 -6.05
C VAL A 173 -17.46 -3.79 -5.87
N ARG A 174 -16.50 -3.67 -4.98
CA ARG A 174 -15.79 -2.40 -4.75
C ARG A 174 -15.01 -1.95 -5.98
N PHE A 175 -14.27 -2.85 -6.61
CA PHE A 175 -13.53 -2.56 -7.84
C PHE A 175 -14.48 -2.15 -8.97
N GLY A 176 -15.57 -2.90 -9.20
CA GLY A 176 -16.58 -2.60 -10.21
C GLY A 176 -17.20 -1.20 -10.06
N ARG A 177 -17.52 -0.79 -8.81
CA ARG A 177 -18.03 0.56 -8.54
C ARG A 177 -17.02 1.66 -8.89
N LEU A 178 -15.75 1.46 -8.52
CA LEU A 178 -14.68 2.42 -8.83
C LEU A 178 -14.37 2.46 -10.33
N TRP A 179 -14.41 1.31 -11.00
CA TRP A 179 -14.24 1.19 -12.43
C TRP A 179 -15.33 1.95 -13.19
N THR A 180 -16.60 1.69 -12.85
CA THR A 180 -17.75 2.39 -13.45
C THR A 180 -17.68 3.90 -13.23
N GLN A 181 -17.23 4.36 -12.06
CA GLN A 181 -17.04 5.79 -11.81
C GLN A 181 -15.96 6.40 -12.72
N CYS A 182 -14.87 5.69 -12.97
CA CYS A 182 -13.84 6.13 -13.90
C CYS A 182 -14.33 6.12 -15.36
N GLN A 183 -15.12 5.11 -15.77
CA GLN A 183 -15.74 5.07 -17.08
C GLN A 183 -16.68 6.26 -17.31
N ARG A 184 -17.52 6.58 -16.33
CA ARG A 184 -18.38 7.79 -16.39
C ARG A 184 -17.58 9.07 -16.52
N CYS A 185 -16.49 9.21 -15.77
CA CYS A 185 -15.60 10.37 -15.82
C CYS A 185 -14.96 10.54 -17.20
N GLN A 186 -14.57 9.45 -17.84
CA GLN A 186 -13.95 9.44 -19.18
C GLN A 186 -15.00 9.56 -20.33
N GLY A 187 -16.28 9.47 -20.00
CA GLY A 187 -17.39 9.63 -20.98
C GLY A 187 -17.73 8.40 -21.79
N SER A 188 -17.20 7.22 -21.43
CA SER A 188 -17.52 5.95 -22.12
C SER A 188 -17.68 4.81 -21.13
N MET A 189 -18.81 4.11 -21.20
CA MET A 189 -19.10 2.92 -20.40
C MET A 189 -18.61 1.61 -21.04
N HIS A 190 -18.15 1.65 -22.28
CA HIS A 190 -17.80 0.48 -23.07
C HIS A 190 -16.30 0.31 -23.29
N CYS A 191 -15.51 1.35 -23.01
CA CYS A 191 -14.07 1.33 -23.18
C CYS A 191 -13.35 1.02 -21.87
N GLU A 192 -12.13 0.50 -21.99
CA GLU A 192 -11.24 0.36 -20.87
C GLU A 192 -10.90 1.71 -20.23
N VAL A 193 -10.62 1.69 -18.95
CA VAL A 193 -10.24 2.90 -18.22
C VAL A 193 -8.74 3.15 -18.38
N ILE A 194 -8.40 4.11 -19.23
CA ILE A 194 -7.03 4.52 -19.56
C ILE A 194 -6.52 5.69 -18.71
N CYS A 195 -7.38 6.26 -17.85
CA CYS A 195 -7.03 7.41 -17.01
C CYS A 195 -5.85 7.10 -16.08
N SER A 196 -4.82 7.96 -16.13
CA SER A 196 -3.60 7.92 -15.30
C SER A 196 -3.45 9.13 -14.38
N SER A 197 -4.51 9.89 -14.13
CA SER A 197 -4.48 11.14 -13.34
C SER A 197 -4.05 10.88 -11.89
N LYS A 198 -2.82 11.27 -11.54
CA LYS A 198 -2.23 11.11 -10.19
C LYS A 198 -2.82 12.08 -9.16
N ASP A 199 -3.53 13.12 -9.59
CA ASP A 199 -4.21 14.08 -8.69
C ASP A 199 -5.63 13.62 -8.30
N CYS A 200 -6.13 12.56 -8.94
CA CYS A 200 -7.47 12.04 -8.71
C CYS A 200 -7.49 11.01 -7.56
N PRO A 201 -8.29 11.22 -6.50
CA PRO A 201 -8.40 10.26 -5.39
C PRO A 201 -8.97 8.90 -5.84
N ILE A 202 -9.89 8.89 -6.82
CA ILE A 202 -10.50 7.65 -7.32
C ILE A 202 -9.48 6.81 -8.09
N PHE A 203 -8.51 7.43 -8.78
CA PHE A 203 -7.43 6.70 -9.44
C PHE A 203 -6.69 5.78 -8.47
N TYR A 204 -6.22 6.33 -7.33
CA TYR A 204 -5.53 5.51 -6.34
C TYR A 204 -6.44 4.49 -5.64
N MET A 205 -7.72 4.81 -5.42
CA MET A 205 -8.68 3.85 -4.88
C MET A 205 -8.88 2.68 -5.82
N ARG A 206 -8.99 2.94 -7.13
CA ARG A 206 -9.13 1.91 -8.17
C ARG A 206 -7.88 1.03 -8.25
N MET A 207 -6.68 1.63 -8.29
CA MET A 207 -5.42 0.89 -8.28
C MET A 207 -5.29 -0.01 -7.04
N LYS A 208 -5.64 0.53 -5.87
CA LYS A 208 -5.64 -0.26 -4.63
C LYS A 208 -6.65 -1.40 -4.66
N ALA A 209 -7.89 -1.15 -5.08
CA ALA A 209 -8.92 -2.17 -5.17
C ALA A 209 -8.55 -3.27 -6.18
N LYS A 210 -7.96 -2.91 -7.33
CA LYS A 210 -7.42 -3.86 -8.30
C LYS A 210 -6.37 -4.76 -7.66
N LYS A 211 -5.40 -4.18 -6.97
CA LYS A 211 -4.33 -4.93 -6.32
C LYS A 211 -4.86 -5.84 -5.22
N ASP A 212 -5.78 -5.35 -4.38
CA ASP A 212 -6.39 -6.15 -3.33
C ASP A 212 -7.18 -7.34 -3.89
N LEU A 213 -7.87 -7.14 -5.02
CA LEU A 213 -8.61 -8.19 -5.73
C LEU A 213 -7.65 -9.24 -6.31
N GLU A 214 -6.57 -8.82 -6.97
CA GLU A 214 -5.54 -9.73 -7.48
C GLU A 214 -4.91 -10.57 -6.37
N ASP A 215 -4.59 -9.95 -5.23
CA ASP A 215 -4.02 -10.64 -4.06
C ASP A 215 -5.05 -11.57 -3.42
N GLY A 216 -6.32 -11.16 -3.34
CA GLY A 216 -7.43 -11.99 -2.85
C GLY A 216 -7.66 -13.23 -3.72
N ASN A 217 -7.64 -13.08 -5.05
CA ASN A 217 -7.76 -14.20 -5.97
C ASN A 217 -6.59 -15.18 -5.83
N LYS A 218 -5.35 -14.69 -5.65
CA LYS A 218 -4.19 -15.56 -5.37
C LYS A 218 -4.35 -16.33 -4.07
N GLU A 219 -4.92 -15.71 -3.02
CA GLU A 219 -5.22 -16.38 -1.77
C GLU A 219 -6.32 -17.45 -1.96
N LEU A 220 -7.35 -17.16 -2.76
CA LEU A 220 -8.44 -18.10 -3.06
C LEU A 220 -7.92 -19.32 -3.83
N MET A 221 -7.05 -19.11 -4.83
CA MET A 221 -6.42 -20.19 -5.60
C MET A 221 -5.60 -21.17 -4.74
N ARG A 222 -5.15 -20.77 -3.56
CA ARG A 222 -4.41 -21.65 -2.66
C ARG A 222 -5.26 -22.78 -2.06
N PHE A 223 -6.57 -22.66 -2.08
CA PHE A 223 -7.47 -23.68 -1.55
C PHE A 223 -7.63 -24.89 -2.47
N ASP A 224 -7.16 -24.78 -3.73
CA ASP A 224 -7.16 -25.86 -4.73
C ASP A 224 -8.53 -26.57 -4.89
N PHE A 225 -9.61 -25.85 -4.66
CA PHE A 225 -10.95 -26.32 -5.01
C PHE A 225 -11.16 -26.16 -6.52
N ASP A 226 -11.39 -27.28 -7.18
CA ASP A 226 -11.73 -27.27 -8.60
C ASP A 226 -12.99 -26.40 -8.82
N GLN A 227 -12.83 -25.24 -9.45
CA GLN A 227 -13.94 -24.32 -9.69
C GLN A 227 -15.05 -24.94 -10.55
N ALA A 228 -14.72 -26.00 -11.30
CA ALA A 228 -15.69 -26.75 -12.11
C ALA A 228 -16.63 -27.65 -11.26
N ALA A 229 -16.27 -27.93 -10.01
CA ALA A 229 -17.08 -28.80 -9.11
C ALA A 229 -18.14 -28.04 -8.31
N ILE A 230 -18.23 -26.71 -8.44
CA ILE A 230 -19.11 -25.85 -7.63
C ILE A 230 -20.37 -25.41 -8.40
N TRP A 231 -20.49 -25.74 -9.71
CA TRP A 231 -21.66 -25.42 -10.55
C TRP A 231 -22.42 -26.66 -10.99
#